data_0c0469d18afd4c7b66f4b4e70e6b3b7c
#
_entry.id   0c0469d18afd4c7b66f4b4e70e6b3b7c
#
_cell.length_a   1.000
_cell.length_b   1.000
_cell.length_c   1.000
_cell.angle_alpha   90.00
_cell.angle_beta   90.00
_cell.angle_gamma   90.00
#
_symmetry.space_group_name_H-M   'P 1'
#
loop_
_entity.id
_entity.type
_entity.pdbx_description
1 polymer ?
#
loop_
_entity_poly.entity_id
_entity_poly.type
_entity_poly.pdbx_seq_one_letter_code
_entity_poly.pdbx_strand_id
1 'polypeptide(L)'
;ILSTLGITNTYAMIAEGNSSNYYQSPFFTLPTVQSSDYTSAVSSSKYIFSPYSVALTFDTDNTYYTYTKLLETSDAAYAKKNVSQMTDYTKTDSDITGPFTEGMLVEKNISGSEDTKATVAVFASSYLFTSSADSMVSGNNLSLFSGLLGKLVSTDDNAAAFTIPVKEYTLAQMTIPSKSVVIIGALVTVIIPLALLITGLVIWLKRRRR
;
A
#
# COMPACT_ATOMS: atom_id res chain seq x y z
N ILE A 1 6.67 -22.72 7.91
CA ILE A 1 5.26 -22.30 8.17
C ILE A 1 4.44 -22.31 6.87
N LEU A 2 4.84 -21.61 5.78
CA LEU A 2 4.05 -21.62 4.54
C LEU A 2 3.89 -23.02 3.96
N SER A 3 4.94 -23.81 3.92
CA SER A 3 4.92 -25.19 3.41
C SER A 3 4.00 -26.12 4.20
N THR A 4 3.85 -25.91 5.51
CA THR A 4 2.89 -26.67 6.32
C THR A 4 1.44 -26.30 6.02
N LEU A 5 1.19 -25.14 5.41
CA LEU A 5 -0.13 -24.69 4.96
C LEU A 5 -0.39 -25.04 3.49
N GLY A 6 0.49 -25.82 2.85
CA GLY A 6 0.39 -26.13 1.41
C GLY A 6 0.71 -24.93 0.50
N ILE A 7 1.38 -23.90 1.03
CA ILE A 7 1.75 -22.69 0.27
C ILE A 7 3.23 -22.71 -0.03
N THR A 8 3.59 -22.45 -1.28
CA THR A 8 4.96 -22.32 -1.74
C THR A 8 5.28 -20.91 -2.18
N ASN A 9 6.36 -20.35 -1.66
CA ASN A 9 6.89 -19.07 -2.15
C ASN A 9 7.79 -19.34 -3.37
N THR A 10 7.47 -18.75 -4.50
CA THR A 10 8.25 -18.91 -5.74
C THR A 10 9.51 -18.06 -5.79
N TYR A 11 9.67 -17.13 -4.82
CA TYR A 11 10.74 -16.11 -4.82
C TYR A 11 10.75 -15.23 -6.07
N ALA A 12 9.60 -15.11 -6.72
CA ALA A 12 9.39 -14.23 -7.85
C ALA A 12 8.50 -13.06 -7.46
N MET A 13 8.87 -11.85 -7.86
CA MET A 13 8.10 -10.64 -7.61
C MET A 13 7.03 -10.47 -8.66
N ILE A 14 5.81 -10.21 -8.22
CA ILE A 14 4.66 -9.98 -9.09
C ILE A 14 4.80 -8.61 -9.77
N ALA A 15 4.59 -8.61 -11.08
CA ALA A 15 4.42 -7.42 -11.89
C ALA A 15 3.07 -7.48 -12.60
N GLU A 16 2.33 -6.39 -12.56
CA GLU A 16 1.03 -6.29 -13.22
C GLU A 16 1.21 -5.83 -14.66
N GLY A 17 0.64 -6.57 -15.60
CA GLY A 17 0.72 -6.28 -17.04
C GLY A 17 -0.35 -5.29 -17.52
N ASN A 18 -1.44 -5.13 -16.76
CA ASN A 18 -2.51 -4.19 -17.08
C ASN A 18 -2.28 -2.86 -16.35
N SER A 19 -2.12 -1.78 -17.11
CA SER A 19 -1.83 -0.43 -16.57
C SER A 19 -2.93 0.14 -15.66
N SER A 20 -4.14 -0.40 -15.70
CA SER A 20 -5.23 -0.01 -14.80
C SER A 20 -5.12 -0.63 -13.42
N ASN A 21 -4.28 -1.67 -13.26
CA ASN A 21 -4.17 -2.47 -12.04
C ASN A 21 -2.83 -2.30 -11.33
N TYR A 22 -2.09 -1.23 -11.64
CA TYR A 22 -0.89 -0.84 -10.90
C TYR A 22 -0.75 0.68 -10.81
N TYR A 23 0.05 1.17 -9.87
CA TYR A 23 0.32 2.58 -9.68
C TYR A 23 1.80 2.89 -9.96
N GLN A 24 2.07 3.73 -10.96
CA GLN A 24 3.41 4.19 -11.39
C GLN A 24 4.40 3.08 -11.82
N SER A 25 4.40 1.94 -11.19
CA SER A 25 5.30 0.82 -11.49
C SER A 25 4.52 -0.48 -11.52
N PRO A 26 4.80 -1.41 -12.45
CA PRO A 26 4.16 -2.73 -12.49
C PRO A 26 4.25 -3.52 -11.18
N PHE A 27 5.24 -3.24 -10.34
CA PHE A 27 5.41 -3.87 -9.02
C PHE A 27 4.57 -3.24 -7.90
N PHE A 28 3.85 -2.18 -8.21
CA PHE A 28 2.92 -1.49 -7.29
C PHE A 28 1.51 -1.89 -7.64
N THR A 29 1.17 -3.13 -7.34
CA THR A 29 -0.09 -3.76 -7.73
C THR A 29 -1.29 -3.17 -7.01
N LEU A 30 -2.41 -3.13 -7.73
CA LEU A 30 -3.73 -2.76 -7.24
C LEU A 30 -4.66 -3.99 -7.43
N PRO A 31 -4.55 -5.02 -6.58
CA PRO A 31 -5.28 -6.25 -6.76
C PRO A 31 -6.79 -6.04 -6.61
N THR A 32 -7.54 -6.88 -7.29
CA THR A 32 -9.00 -6.95 -7.16
C THR A 32 -9.35 -7.63 -5.83
N VAL A 33 -10.25 -6.99 -5.09
CA VAL A 33 -10.80 -7.55 -3.85
C VAL A 33 -11.83 -8.61 -4.20
N GLN A 34 -11.61 -9.84 -3.74
CA GLN A 34 -12.55 -10.93 -3.90
C GLN A 34 -13.69 -10.79 -2.87
N SER A 35 -14.93 -10.98 -3.32
CA SER A 35 -16.10 -10.85 -2.44
C SER A 35 -16.14 -11.98 -1.44
N SER A 36 -16.11 -11.65 -0.15
CA SER A 36 -16.25 -12.57 0.97
C SER A 36 -16.72 -11.82 2.21
N ASP A 37 -17.15 -12.56 3.23
CA ASP A 37 -17.52 -11.95 4.52
C ASP A 37 -16.33 -11.22 5.17
N TYR A 38 -15.13 -11.66 4.90
CA TYR A 38 -13.88 -11.11 5.43
C TYR A 38 -13.44 -9.81 4.74
N THR A 39 -13.96 -9.52 3.55
CA THR A 39 -13.64 -8.33 2.76
C THR A 39 -14.75 -7.28 2.77
N SER A 40 -15.82 -7.53 3.52
CA SER A 40 -17.01 -6.66 3.55
C SER A 40 -16.74 -5.23 4.05
N ALA A 41 -15.68 -5.01 4.83
CA ALA A 41 -15.29 -3.68 5.30
C ALA A 41 -14.51 -2.86 4.27
N VAL A 42 -14.06 -3.49 3.17
CA VAL A 42 -13.30 -2.82 2.12
C VAL A 42 -14.21 -2.00 1.23
N SER A 43 -13.90 -0.74 1.03
CA SER A 43 -14.67 0.13 0.13
C SER A 43 -14.45 -0.27 -1.32
N SER A 44 -15.52 -0.58 -2.05
CA SER A 44 -15.48 -0.90 -3.48
C SER A 44 -15.12 0.29 -4.38
N SER A 45 -15.21 1.51 -3.85
CA SER A 45 -14.82 2.74 -4.58
C SER A 45 -13.36 3.11 -4.43
N LYS A 46 -12.58 2.34 -3.66
CA LYS A 46 -11.17 2.57 -3.41
C LYS A 46 -10.35 1.33 -3.77
N TYR A 47 -9.09 1.54 -4.09
CA TYR A 47 -8.16 0.45 -4.37
C TYR A 47 -7.58 -0.16 -3.08
N ILE A 48 -7.04 -1.36 -3.20
CA ILE A 48 -6.05 -1.92 -2.28
C ILE A 48 -4.70 -1.73 -2.96
N PHE A 49 -3.68 -1.30 -2.21
CA PHE A 49 -2.33 -1.09 -2.70
C PHE A 49 -1.38 -2.12 -2.09
N SER A 50 -0.86 -3.01 -2.93
CA SER A 50 -0.03 -4.15 -2.51
C SER A 50 1.34 -4.10 -3.20
N PRO A 51 2.25 -3.22 -2.76
CA PRO A 51 3.55 -3.05 -3.41
C PRO A 51 4.49 -4.22 -3.10
N TYR A 52 5.30 -4.59 -4.09
CA TYR A 52 6.36 -5.61 -3.98
C TYR A 52 5.85 -6.98 -3.52
N SER A 53 4.70 -7.40 -4.03
CA SER A 53 4.13 -8.72 -3.75
C SER A 53 4.97 -9.84 -4.37
N VAL A 54 5.07 -10.95 -3.67
CA VAL A 54 5.72 -12.17 -4.16
C VAL A 54 4.69 -13.17 -4.65
N ALA A 55 5.00 -13.90 -5.72
CA ALA A 55 4.10 -14.93 -6.24
C ALA A 55 4.09 -16.14 -5.31
N LEU A 56 2.92 -16.40 -4.74
CA LEU A 56 2.63 -17.57 -3.92
C LEU A 56 1.83 -18.57 -4.76
N THR A 57 2.17 -19.85 -4.64
CA THR A 57 1.38 -20.95 -5.20
C THR A 57 0.84 -21.80 -4.06
N PHE A 58 -0.33 -22.37 -4.22
CA PHE A 58 -0.95 -23.23 -3.24
C PHE A 58 -1.64 -24.41 -3.91
N ASP A 59 -1.67 -25.52 -3.20
CA ASP A 59 -2.24 -26.78 -3.69
C ASP A 59 -3.75 -26.76 -3.47
N THR A 60 -4.50 -26.54 -4.54
CA THR A 60 -5.98 -26.54 -4.52
C THR A 60 -6.57 -27.92 -4.30
N ASP A 61 -5.82 -28.98 -4.54
CA ASP A 61 -6.26 -30.38 -4.37
C ASP A 61 -6.06 -30.86 -2.93
N ASN A 62 -5.49 -30.01 -2.06
CA ASN A 62 -5.27 -30.31 -0.67
C ASN A 62 -6.60 -30.30 0.10
N THR A 63 -7.05 -31.47 0.52
CA THR A 63 -8.30 -31.64 1.26
C THR A 63 -8.22 -31.29 2.74
N TYR A 64 -7.01 -31.04 3.26
CA TYR A 64 -6.83 -30.69 4.67
C TYR A 64 -7.06 -29.23 4.97
N TYR A 65 -6.99 -28.35 3.94
CA TYR A 65 -7.13 -26.90 4.07
C TYR A 65 -8.17 -26.36 3.10
N THR A 66 -8.89 -25.34 3.54
CA THR A 66 -9.76 -24.54 2.69
C THR A 66 -9.05 -23.21 2.43
N TYR A 67 -8.92 -22.83 1.15
CA TYR A 67 -8.29 -21.58 0.73
C TYR A 67 -9.35 -20.61 0.24
N THR A 68 -9.48 -19.46 0.91
CA THR A 68 -10.36 -18.38 0.50
C THR A 68 -9.53 -17.22 0.00
N LYS A 69 -9.63 -16.91 -1.30
CA LYS A 69 -8.93 -15.77 -1.90
C LYS A 69 -9.55 -14.46 -1.41
N LEU A 70 -8.72 -13.50 -1.03
CA LEU A 70 -9.12 -12.16 -0.61
C LEU A 70 -8.72 -11.09 -1.64
N LEU A 71 -7.50 -11.23 -2.18
CA LEU A 71 -6.91 -10.31 -3.16
C LEU A 71 -6.33 -11.11 -4.31
N GLU A 72 -6.60 -10.68 -5.54
CA GLU A 72 -6.12 -11.36 -6.75
C GLU A 72 -5.70 -10.35 -7.83
N THR A 73 -4.60 -10.62 -8.52
CA THR A 73 -4.15 -9.81 -9.66
C THR A 73 -4.99 -10.08 -10.91
N SER A 74 -4.77 -9.31 -11.96
CA SER A 74 -5.36 -9.62 -13.27
C SER A 74 -4.69 -10.82 -13.97
N ASP A 75 -5.34 -11.35 -15.00
CA ASP A 75 -4.77 -12.40 -15.86
C ASP A 75 -3.52 -11.95 -16.63
N ALA A 76 -3.34 -10.63 -16.76
CA ALA A 76 -2.16 -10.05 -17.43
C ALA A 76 -0.91 -10.02 -16.54
N ALA A 77 -1.06 -10.29 -15.24
CA ALA A 77 0.05 -10.29 -14.28
C ALA A 77 1.07 -11.40 -14.60
N TYR A 78 2.31 -11.16 -14.24
CA TYR A 78 3.41 -12.10 -14.37
C TYR A 78 4.38 -11.94 -13.20
N ALA A 79 5.20 -12.94 -12.93
CA ALA A 79 6.16 -12.86 -11.83
C ALA A 79 7.58 -13.16 -12.29
N LYS A 80 8.51 -12.27 -11.89
CA LYS A 80 9.92 -12.29 -12.26
C LYS A 80 10.82 -12.66 -11.09
N LYS A 81 11.81 -13.51 -11.36
CA LYS A 81 12.90 -13.81 -10.44
C LYS A 81 14.05 -12.80 -10.62
N ASN A 82 14.83 -12.58 -9.56
CA ASN A 82 16.06 -11.75 -9.60
C ASN A 82 15.82 -10.28 -10.06
N VAL A 83 14.70 -9.69 -9.71
CA VAL A 83 14.29 -8.33 -10.11
C VAL A 83 15.35 -7.27 -9.79
N SER A 84 16.10 -7.42 -8.69
CA SER A 84 17.15 -6.48 -8.30
C SER A 84 18.32 -6.35 -9.28
N GLN A 85 18.46 -7.29 -10.21
CA GLN A 85 19.52 -7.33 -11.23
C GLN A 85 19.01 -6.97 -12.62
N MET A 86 17.74 -6.66 -12.77
CA MET A 86 17.10 -6.38 -14.05
C MET A 86 17.01 -4.87 -14.32
N THR A 87 17.20 -4.51 -15.58
CA THR A 87 16.97 -3.16 -16.10
C THR A 87 15.71 -3.07 -16.96
N ASP A 88 15.21 -4.22 -17.43
CA ASP A 88 13.98 -4.34 -18.21
C ASP A 88 13.01 -5.30 -17.49
N TYR A 89 11.81 -4.81 -17.24
CA TYR A 89 10.75 -5.55 -16.56
C TYR A 89 9.65 -6.04 -17.49
N THR A 90 9.84 -5.93 -18.80
CA THR A 90 8.90 -6.44 -19.80
C THR A 90 8.69 -7.95 -19.63
N LYS A 91 7.43 -8.40 -19.78
CA LYS A 91 7.07 -9.82 -19.70
C LYS A 91 7.82 -10.63 -20.75
N THR A 92 8.33 -11.76 -20.34
CA THR A 92 9.01 -12.75 -21.22
C THR A 92 8.35 -14.12 -21.08
N ASP A 93 8.61 -15.03 -22.03
CA ASP A 93 8.05 -16.39 -22.01
C ASP A 93 8.55 -17.24 -20.82
N SER A 94 9.64 -16.82 -20.18
CA SER A 94 10.19 -17.51 -19.00
C SER A 94 9.55 -17.08 -17.68
N ASP A 95 8.72 -16.03 -17.69
CA ASP A 95 8.06 -15.52 -16.50
C ASP A 95 6.89 -16.41 -16.11
N ILE A 96 6.62 -16.47 -14.79
CA ILE A 96 5.46 -17.18 -14.28
C ILE A 96 4.23 -16.35 -14.62
N THR A 97 3.23 -16.97 -15.24
CA THR A 97 2.00 -16.27 -15.64
C THR A 97 0.97 -16.30 -14.52
N GLY A 98 0.28 -15.16 -14.31
CA GLY A 98 -0.84 -15.02 -13.36
C GLY A 98 -2.16 -15.64 -13.87
N PRO A 99 -3.27 -15.42 -13.17
CA PRO A 99 -3.41 -14.50 -12.02
C PRO A 99 -2.74 -15.04 -10.74
N PHE A 100 -2.35 -14.12 -9.84
CA PHE A 100 -1.76 -14.47 -8.54
C PHE A 100 -2.66 -14.06 -7.40
N THR A 101 -2.72 -14.89 -6.37
CA THR A 101 -3.39 -14.54 -5.13
C THR A 101 -2.41 -13.76 -4.22
N GLU A 102 -2.72 -12.50 -3.95
CA GLU A 102 -1.91 -11.63 -3.09
C GLU A 102 -2.38 -11.61 -1.64
N GLY A 103 -3.59 -12.08 -1.37
CA GLY A 103 -4.13 -12.25 -0.02
C GLY A 103 -5.08 -13.43 0.02
N MET A 104 -4.93 -14.29 1.03
CA MET A 104 -5.80 -15.45 1.23
C MET A 104 -5.99 -15.78 2.69
N LEU A 105 -7.09 -16.45 3.00
CA LEU A 105 -7.30 -17.17 4.25
C LEU A 105 -7.08 -18.65 4.01
N VAL A 106 -6.42 -19.28 4.96
CA VAL A 106 -6.23 -20.73 5.03
C VAL A 106 -6.91 -21.22 6.29
N GLU A 107 -7.90 -22.06 6.14
CA GLU A 107 -8.66 -22.63 7.24
C GLU A 107 -8.43 -24.14 7.33
N LYS A 108 -8.32 -24.64 8.54
CA LYS A 108 -8.24 -26.07 8.84
C LYS A 108 -9.20 -26.43 9.96
N ASN A 109 -10.04 -27.43 9.73
CA ASN A 109 -10.89 -27.96 10.77
C ASN A 109 -10.04 -28.66 11.84
N ILE A 110 -10.28 -28.36 13.10
CA ILE A 110 -9.59 -29.01 14.22
C ILE A 110 -10.33 -30.31 14.52
N SER A 111 -9.57 -31.43 14.51
CA SER A 111 -10.14 -32.76 14.76
C SER A 111 -10.86 -32.81 16.13
N GLY A 112 -12.13 -33.25 16.10
CA GLY A 112 -12.96 -33.39 17.30
C GLY A 112 -13.93 -32.27 17.58
N SER A 113 -13.95 -31.21 16.72
CA SER A 113 -14.96 -30.15 16.79
C SER A 113 -15.32 -29.73 15.37
N GLU A 114 -16.60 -29.83 15.01
CA GLU A 114 -17.10 -29.36 13.71
C GLU A 114 -17.09 -27.83 13.62
N ASP A 115 -17.15 -27.14 14.76
CA ASP A 115 -17.29 -25.69 14.84
C ASP A 115 -15.97 -24.96 15.10
N THR A 116 -14.86 -25.67 15.35
CA THR A 116 -13.58 -25.03 15.64
C THR A 116 -12.62 -25.12 14.47
N LYS A 117 -12.25 -23.98 13.91
CA LYS A 117 -11.31 -23.85 12.79
C LYS A 117 -10.07 -23.11 13.24
N ALA A 118 -8.91 -23.58 12.79
CA ALA A 118 -7.69 -22.78 12.83
C ALA A 118 -7.60 -21.97 11.53
N THR A 119 -7.54 -20.65 11.64
CA THR A 119 -7.51 -19.74 10.48
C THR A 119 -6.20 -18.96 10.47
N VAL A 120 -5.56 -18.89 9.31
CA VAL A 120 -4.35 -18.12 9.07
C VAL A 120 -4.58 -17.23 7.86
N ALA A 121 -4.35 -15.93 8.03
CA ALA A 121 -4.34 -14.99 6.92
C ALA A 121 -2.91 -14.87 6.36
N VAL A 122 -2.75 -15.01 5.06
CA VAL A 122 -1.47 -14.92 4.35
C VAL A 122 -1.56 -13.82 3.30
N PHE A 123 -0.61 -12.90 3.33
CA PHE A 123 -0.48 -11.81 2.36
C PHE A 123 0.88 -11.85 1.67
N ALA A 124 0.88 -11.59 0.39
CA ALA A 124 2.05 -11.69 -0.47
C ALA A 124 3.02 -10.51 -0.34
N SER A 125 2.58 -9.40 0.23
CA SER A 125 3.39 -8.20 0.45
C SER A 125 3.53 -7.88 1.94
N SER A 126 4.76 -7.66 2.39
CA SER A 126 5.03 -7.16 3.75
C SER A 126 4.74 -5.66 3.89
N TYR A 127 4.59 -4.94 2.78
CA TYR A 127 4.31 -3.50 2.77
C TYR A 127 2.84 -3.16 2.80
N LEU A 128 1.95 -4.12 2.54
CA LEU A 128 0.50 -3.94 2.41
C LEU A 128 -0.11 -3.13 3.57
N PHE A 129 0.31 -3.40 4.80
CA PHE A 129 -0.24 -2.76 6.01
C PHE A 129 0.68 -1.67 6.59
N THR A 130 1.60 -1.15 5.79
CA THR A 130 2.38 0.02 6.22
C THR A 130 1.56 1.31 6.09
N SER A 131 1.85 2.30 6.94
CA SER A 131 1.19 3.61 6.90
C SER A 131 1.33 4.28 5.53
N SER A 132 2.48 4.08 4.86
CA SER A 132 2.73 4.62 3.53
C SER A 132 1.81 4.01 2.49
N ALA A 133 1.65 2.69 2.46
CA ALA A 133 0.76 2.01 1.53
C ALA A 133 -0.70 2.36 1.80
N ASP A 134 -1.10 2.40 3.06
CA ASP A 134 -2.48 2.72 3.46
C ASP A 134 -2.87 4.15 3.08
N SER A 135 -1.97 5.12 3.26
CA SER A 135 -2.22 6.51 2.87
C SER A 135 -2.42 6.69 1.36
N MET A 136 -1.80 5.86 0.52
CA MET A 136 -1.96 5.87 -0.94
C MET A 136 -3.40 5.54 -1.38
N VAL A 137 -4.11 4.74 -0.59
CA VAL A 137 -5.48 4.28 -0.86
C VAL A 137 -6.51 4.79 0.15
N SER A 138 -6.17 5.88 0.84
CA SER A 138 -7.06 6.57 1.79
C SER A 138 -7.64 5.66 2.86
N GLY A 139 -6.79 4.82 3.48
CA GLY A 139 -7.16 3.97 4.60
C GLY A 139 -7.79 2.62 4.22
N ASN A 140 -7.86 2.26 2.94
CA ASN A 140 -8.57 1.05 2.53
C ASN A 140 -7.81 -0.25 2.85
N ASN A 141 -6.47 -0.21 2.88
CA ASN A 141 -5.65 -1.35 3.33
C ASN A 141 -5.90 -1.64 4.82
N LEU A 142 -5.97 -0.60 5.65
CA LEU A 142 -6.28 -0.75 7.07
C LEU A 142 -7.73 -1.22 7.28
N SER A 143 -8.67 -0.80 6.42
CA SER A 143 -10.05 -1.27 6.44
C SER A 143 -10.13 -2.78 6.15
N LEU A 144 -9.34 -3.29 5.21
CA LEU A 144 -9.21 -4.73 4.97
C LEU A 144 -8.70 -5.46 6.22
N PHE A 145 -7.62 -4.97 6.83
CA PHE A 145 -7.02 -5.59 8.01
C PHE A 145 -7.99 -5.60 9.21
N SER A 146 -8.62 -4.46 9.50
CA SER A 146 -9.53 -4.33 10.64
C SER A 146 -10.81 -5.14 10.44
N GLY A 147 -11.36 -5.18 9.22
CA GLY A 147 -12.51 -6.00 8.88
C GLY A 147 -12.23 -7.49 9.01
N LEU A 148 -11.08 -7.94 8.49
CA LEU A 148 -10.60 -9.30 8.63
C LEU A 148 -10.41 -9.69 10.11
N LEU A 149 -9.71 -8.86 10.88
CA LEU A 149 -9.46 -9.10 12.30
C LEU A 149 -10.78 -9.14 13.09
N GLY A 150 -11.70 -8.22 12.81
CA GLY A 150 -13.02 -8.21 13.42
C GLY A 150 -13.80 -9.51 13.21
N LYS A 151 -13.74 -10.07 12.00
CA LYS A 151 -14.39 -11.35 11.68
C LYS A 151 -13.69 -12.56 12.31
N LEU A 152 -12.35 -12.56 12.37
CA LEU A 152 -11.59 -13.67 12.94
C LEU A 152 -11.69 -13.74 14.48
N VAL A 153 -11.87 -12.57 15.14
CA VAL A 153 -11.95 -12.50 16.60
C VAL A 153 -13.39 -12.62 17.11
N SER A 154 -14.37 -12.27 16.29
CA SER A 154 -15.80 -12.37 16.66
C SER A 154 -16.22 -13.83 16.67
N THR A 155 -16.28 -14.45 17.86
CA THR A 155 -16.79 -15.82 18.08
C THR A 155 -18.30 -15.88 18.22
N ASP A 156 -18.97 -14.74 18.38
CA ASP A 156 -20.42 -14.61 18.46
C ASP A 156 -20.92 -13.56 17.47
N ASP A 157 -21.99 -13.87 16.73
CA ASP A 157 -22.68 -12.95 15.83
C ASP A 157 -23.22 -11.67 16.55
N ASN A 158 -23.23 -11.69 17.90
CA ASN A 158 -23.62 -10.58 18.76
C ASN A 158 -22.44 -9.87 19.44
N ALA A 159 -21.20 -10.25 19.18
CA ALA A 159 -20.08 -9.49 19.68
C ALA A 159 -20.08 -8.11 19.02
N ALA A 160 -20.36 -7.08 19.79
CA ALA A 160 -20.27 -5.69 19.33
C ALA A 160 -18.87 -5.49 18.71
N ALA A 161 -18.86 -5.10 17.45
CA ALA A 161 -17.62 -4.80 16.74
C ALA A 161 -16.78 -3.88 17.62
N PHE A 162 -15.61 -4.35 18.06
CA PHE A 162 -14.70 -3.55 18.86
C PHE A 162 -14.12 -2.49 17.91
N THR A 163 -14.84 -1.39 17.78
CA THR A 163 -14.37 -0.24 17.02
C THR A 163 -13.30 0.45 17.87
N ILE A 164 -12.05 0.11 17.61
CA ILE A 164 -10.95 0.93 18.14
C ILE A 164 -11.03 2.25 17.36
N PRO A 165 -11.39 3.37 18.01
CA PRO A 165 -11.42 4.65 17.33
C PRO A 165 -9.98 4.94 16.85
N VAL A 166 -9.79 4.93 15.54
CA VAL A 166 -8.52 5.37 14.94
C VAL A 166 -8.37 6.85 15.29
N LYS A 167 -7.38 7.17 16.11
CA LYS A 167 -7.04 8.55 16.38
C LYS A 167 -6.37 9.09 15.12
N GLU A 168 -7.14 9.77 14.29
CA GLU A 168 -6.59 10.47 13.15
C GLU A 168 -5.69 11.59 13.67
N TYR A 169 -4.40 11.40 13.54
CA TYR A 169 -3.44 12.47 13.70
C TYR A 169 -3.47 13.29 12.42
N THR A 170 -4.30 14.33 12.38
CA THR A 170 -4.12 15.38 11.38
C THR A 170 -2.77 16.02 11.67
N LEU A 171 -1.76 15.63 10.91
CA LEU A 171 -0.52 16.39 10.85
C LEU A 171 -0.93 17.80 10.38
N ALA A 172 -0.87 18.77 11.29
CA ALA A 172 -1.07 20.16 10.93
C ALA A 172 0.01 20.54 9.92
N GLN A 173 -0.31 20.41 8.65
CA GLN A 173 0.54 20.95 7.60
C GLN A 173 0.50 22.47 7.74
N MET A 174 1.65 23.05 8.05
CA MET A 174 1.82 24.49 8.08
C MET A 174 1.75 25.00 6.64
N THR A 175 0.54 25.29 6.18
CA THR A 175 0.31 25.93 4.88
C THR A 175 0.63 27.41 4.99
N ILE A 176 1.80 27.82 4.53
CA ILE A 176 2.12 29.25 4.40
C ILE A 176 1.34 29.76 3.17
N PRO A 177 0.42 30.74 3.34
CA PRO A 177 -0.31 31.27 2.22
C PRO A 177 0.64 31.79 1.13
N SER A 178 0.41 31.43 -0.13
CA SER A 178 1.28 31.79 -1.25
C SER A 178 1.55 33.30 -1.33
N LYS A 179 0.59 34.12 -0.95
CA LYS A 179 0.76 35.58 -0.87
C LYS A 179 1.84 35.99 0.13
N SER A 180 1.92 35.36 1.30
CA SER A 180 2.95 35.64 2.32
C SER A 180 4.34 35.25 1.85
N VAL A 181 4.49 34.16 1.12
CA VAL A 181 5.76 33.72 0.53
C VAL A 181 6.28 34.75 -0.50
N VAL A 182 5.39 35.24 -1.37
CA VAL A 182 5.74 36.26 -2.37
C VAL A 182 6.15 37.58 -1.72
N ILE A 183 5.42 38.02 -0.71
CA ILE A 183 5.74 39.29 -0.02
C ILE A 183 7.08 39.21 0.70
N ILE A 184 7.33 38.12 1.46
CA ILE A 184 8.60 37.90 2.17
C ILE A 184 9.75 37.76 1.18
N GLY A 185 9.54 37.01 0.10
CA GLY A 185 10.53 36.84 -0.97
C GLY A 185 10.90 38.17 -1.62
N ALA A 186 9.92 39.01 -1.96
CA ALA A 186 10.14 40.33 -2.54
C ALA A 186 10.87 41.28 -1.58
N LEU A 187 10.53 41.24 -0.30
CA LEU A 187 11.17 42.03 0.74
C LEU A 187 12.65 41.71 0.89
N VAL A 188 12.97 40.42 0.97
CA VAL A 188 14.36 39.97 1.15
C VAL A 188 15.17 40.16 -0.13
N THR A 189 14.61 39.84 -1.30
CA THR A 189 15.39 39.79 -2.54
C THR A 189 15.52 41.17 -3.20
N VAL A 190 14.56 42.09 -3.03
CA VAL A 190 14.53 43.38 -3.72
C VAL A 190 14.75 44.54 -2.76
N ILE A 191 13.97 44.62 -1.68
CA ILE A 191 13.97 45.82 -0.82
C ILE A 191 15.27 45.95 -0.03
N ILE A 192 15.82 44.86 0.52
CA ILE A 192 17.06 44.91 1.29
C ILE A 192 18.27 45.29 0.40
N PRO A 193 18.51 44.64 -0.76
CA PRO A 193 19.60 45.05 -1.63
C PRO A 193 19.47 46.48 -2.16
N LEU A 194 18.24 46.94 -2.50
CA LEU A 194 18.00 48.29 -2.96
C LEU A 194 18.31 49.33 -1.88
N ALA A 195 17.93 49.09 -0.64
CA ALA A 195 18.24 49.97 0.48
C ALA A 195 19.75 50.11 0.69
N LEU A 196 20.50 48.98 0.56
CA LEU A 196 21.96 48.99 0.66
C LEU A 196 22.61 49.77 -0.49
N LEU A 197 22.11 49.65 -1.72
CA LEU A 197 22.56 50.44 -2.88
C LEU A 197 22.32 51.95 -2.69
N ILE A 198 21.12 52.32 -2.21
CA ILE A 198 20.78 53.72 -1.96
C ILE A 198 21.69 54.31 -0.87
N THR A 199 21.88 53.58 0.23
CA THR A 199 22.77 54.05 1.31
C THR A 199 24.22 54.19 0.84
N GLY A 200 24.70 53.22 0.06
CA GLY A 200 26.03 53.28 -0.56
C GLY A 200 26.18 54.49 -1.49
N LEU A 201 25.19 54.76 -2.32
CA LEU A 201 25.17 55.93 -3.23
C LEU A 201 25.16 57.25 -2.44
N VAL A 202 24.35 57.37 -1.41
CA VAL A 202 24.32 58.55 -0.54
C VAL A 202 25.65 58.85 0.12
N ILE A 203 26.30 57.81 0.67
CA ILE A 203 27.62 57.92 1.30
C ILE A 203 28.68 58.36 0.24
N TRP A 204 28.66 57.75 -0.94
CA TRP A 204 29.55 58.10 -2.04
C TRP A 204 29.41 59.56 -2.47
N LEU A 205 28.17 60.04 -2.70
CA LEU A 205 27.87 61.41 -3.07
C LEU A 205 28.29 62.41 -1.97
N LYS A 206 28.06 62.08 -0.71
CA LYS A 206 28.48 62.92 0.43
C LYS A 206 30.01 63.02 0.55
N ARG A 207 30.74 61.96 0.22
CA ARG A 207 32.22 61.94 0.21
C ARG A 207 32.78 62.74 -0.97
N ARG A 208 32.11 62.75 -2.15
CA ARG A 208 32.57 63.44 -3.32
C ARG A 208 32.38 64.99 -3.21
N ARG A 209 31.47 65.42 -2.33
CA ARG A 209 31.22 66.87 -2.13
C ARG A 209 32.05 67.48 -0.98
N ARG A 210 32.92 66.69 -0.37
CA ARG A 210 33.99 67.19 0.54
C ARG A 210 35.33 67.15 -0.19
#